data_be7803d8ec4ebac5a055c8e8d9870c44
#
_entry.id   be7803d8ec4ebac5a055c8e8d9870c44
#
_cell.length_a   1.000
_cell.length_b   1.000
_cell.length_c   1.000
_cell.angle_alpha   90.00
_cell.angle_beta   90.00
_cell.angle_gamma   90.00
#
_symmetry.space_group_name_H-M   'P 1'
#
loop_
_entity.id
_entity.type
_entity.pdbx_description
1 polymer ?
#
loop_
_entity_poly.entity_id
_entity_poly.type
_entity_poly.pdbx_seq_one_letter_code
_entity_poly.pdbx_strand_id
1 'polypeptide(L)'
;DVLSNAAAVIAEGEVMQLAAMRNADISEDNYLRIIEAKTAALFAAAAEVGGILAGASETEIEALKSYGKNLGIAFQLVDDALDYGSVNRVLGKNTGEDFREGKVTLPVVLSYRRGDQTGRAFWERAMSAQIDGSNDYEADFEMAVQYLQTTGALQDTVARATHFGERAKDALALFPPSDMRTLLIQLSEFCIA
;
A
#
# COMPACT_ATOMS: atom_id res chain seq x y z
N ASP A 1 6.11 8.74 23.83
CA ASP A 1 6.00 7.28 23.68
C ASP A 1 5.39 6.86 22.33
N VAL A 2 4.30 7.51 21.83
CA VAL A 2 3.63 7.12 20.56
C VAL A 2 4.60 7.16 19.37
N LEU A 3 5.31 8.26 19.16
CA LEU A 3 6.23 8.41 18.02
C LEU A 3 7.44 7.47 18.12
N SER A 4 7.95 7.21 19.34
CA SER A 4 9.05 6.25 19.52
C SER A 4 8.62 4.82 19.19
N ASN A 5 7.39 4.46 19.57
CA ASN A 5 6.81 3.16 19.21
C ASN A 5 6.58 3.06 17.69
N ALA A 6 6.04 4.11 17.07
CA ALA A 6 5.87 4.15 15.62
C ALA A 6 7.21 3.97 14.88
N ALA A 7 8.28 4.61 15.33
CA ALA A 7 9.61 4.45 14.75
C ALA A 7 10.11 2.99 14.83
N ALA A 8 9.90 2.31 15.96
CA ALA A 8 10.25 0.90 16.10
C ALA A 8 9.43 0.00 15.16
N VAL A 9 8.12 0.22 15.08
CA VAL A 9 7.22 -0.53 14.19
C VAL A 9 7.60 -0.32 12.72
N ILE A 10 7.96 0.90 12.31
CA ILE A 10 8.43 1.19 10.94
C ILE A 10 9.71 0.42 10.64
N ALA A 11 10.68 0.41 11.57
CA ALA A 11 11.91 -0.35 11.39
C ALA A 11 11.65 -1.86 11.25
N GLU A 12 10.72 -2.42 12.03
CA GLU A 12 10.28 -3.80 11.87
C GLU A 12 9.62 -4.03 10.50
N GLY A 13 8.77 -3.10 10.05
CA GLY A 13 8.14 -3.14 8.73
C GLY A 13 9.14 -3.16 7.57
N GLU A 14 10.22 -2.38 7.67
CA GLU A 14 11.31 -2.41 6.70
C GLU A 14 12.01 -3.78 6.66
N VAL A 15 12.29 -4.37 7.82
CA VAL A 15 12.89 -5.72 7.89
C VAL A 15 11.96 -6.77 7.30
N MET A 16 10.65 -6.67 7.58
CA MET A 16 9.64 -7.57 7.00
C MET A 16 9.59 -7.44 5.48
N GLN A 17 9.64 -6.21 4.95
CA GLN A 17 9.66 -5.99 3.50
C GLN A 17 10.92 -6.59 2.87
N LEU A 18 12.10 -6.34 3.44
CA LEU A 18 13.35 -6.92 2.96
C LEU A 18 13.31 -8.46 2.92
N ALA A 19 12.71 -9.08 3.94
CA ALA A 19 12.54 -10.54 4.00
C ALA A 19 11.51 -11.06 2.94
N ALA A 20 10.55 -10.24 2.55
CA ALA A 20 9.53 -10.58 1.55
C ALA A 20 9.95 -10.24 0.10
N MET A 21 11.02 -9.47 -0.08
CA MET A 21 11.50 -9.12 -1.42
C MET A 21 11.76 -10.38 -2.26
N ARG A 22 11.36 -10.30 -3.54
CA ARG A 22 11.59 -11.36 -4.54
C ARG A 22 10.82 -12.67 -4.30
N ASN A 23 9.97 -12.71 -3.28
CA ASN A 23 9.12 -13.87 -3.00
C ASN A 23 7.68 -13.58 -3.47
N ALA A 24 7.35 -13.89 -4.72
CA ALA A 24 6.03 -13.66 -5.29
C ALA A 24 4.89 -14.44 -4.57
N ASP A 25 5.22 -15.49 -3.82
CA ASP A 25 4.26 -16.36 -3.09
C ASP A 25 3.96 -15.88 -1.66
N ILE A 26 4.18 -14.60 -1.35
CA ILE A 26 3.70 -14.08 -0.07
C ILE A 26 2.17 -14.00 -0.03
N SER A 27 1.60 -14.18 1.15
CA SER A 27 0.14 -14.01 1.31
C SER A 27 -0.25 -12.53 1.31
N GLU A 28 -1.49 -12.25 0.93
CA GLU A 28 -2.07 -10.91 1.03
C GLU A 28 -2.01 -10.38 2.48
N ASP A 29 -2.26 -11.24 3.47
CA ASP A 29 -2.17 -10.87 4.88
C ASP A 29 -0.76 -10.45 5.29
N ASN A 30 0.28 -11.15 4.81
CA ASN A 30 1.67 -10.76 5.06
C ASN A 30 2.01 -9.43 4.39
N TYR A 31 1.56 -9.21 3.15
CA TYR A 31 1.72 -7.94 2.47
C TYR A 31 1.04 -6.80 3.27
N LEU A 32 -0.22 -6.98 3.68
CA LEU A 32 -0.94 -5.97 4.47
C LEU A 32 -0.24 -5.66 5.80
N ARG A 33 0.30 -6.66 6.48
CA ARG A 33 1.10 -6.44 7.70
C ARG A 33 2.37 -5.62 7.44
N ILE A 34 3.03 -5.83 6.31
CA ILE A 34 4.21 -5.05 5.93
C ILE A 34 3.85 -3.58 5.75
N ILE A 35 2.82 -3.27 4.94
CA ILE A 35 2.44 -1.87 4.69
C ILE A 35 1.81 -1.21 5.92
N GLU A 36 1.11 -1.97 6.76
CA GLU A 36 0.61 -1.48 8.05
C GLU A 36 1.77 -1.02 8.94
N ALA A 37 2.81 -1.84 9.06
CA ALA A 37 3.97 -1.52 9.88
C ALA A 37 4.83 -0.41 9.24
N LYS A 38 5.21 -0.56 7.97
CA LYS A 38 6.14 0.35 7.29
C LYS A 38 5.56 1.74 7.03
N THR A 39 4.30 1.81 6.63
CA THR A 39 3.67 3.05 6.15
C THR A 39 2.56 3.52 7.08
N ALA A 40 1.54 2.71 7.35
CA ALA A 40 0.36 3.14 8.06
C ALA A 40 0.61 3.46 9.53
N ALA A 41 1.63 2.88 10.16
CA ALA A 41 2.00 3.17 11.54
C ALA A 41 2.30 4.65 11.79
N LEU A 42 2.96 5.33 10.84
CA LEU A 42 3.24 6.76 10.98
C LEU A 42 1.98 7.62 10.85
N PHE A 43 1.10 7.28 9.90
CA PHE A 43 -0.19 7.97 9.76
C PHE A 43 -1.06 7.79 11.01
N ALA A 44 -1.12 6.57 11.55
CA ALA A 44 -1.82 6.27 12.79
C ALA A 44 -1.26 7.09 13.97
N ALA A 45 0.06 7.09 14.14
CA ALA A 45 0.73 7.82 15.20
C ALA A 45 0.52 9.34 15.10
N ALA A 46 0.55 9.91 13.89
CA ALA A 46 0.32 11.33 13.67
C ALA A 46 -1.10 11.73 14.09
N ALA A 47 -2.11 10.95 13.71
CA ALA A 47 -3.49 11.20 14.08
C ALA A 47 -3.74 10.98 15.59
N GLU A 48 -3.16 9.93 16.19
CA GLU A 48 -3.20 9.62 17.62
C GLU A 48 -2.62 10.77 18.45
N VAL A 49 -1.43 11.29 18.09
CA VAL A 49 -0.78 12.40 18.75
C VAL A 49 -1.62 13.69 18.68
N GLY A 50 -2.27 13.93 17.53
CA GLY A 50 -3.20 15.06 17.38
C GLY A 50 -4.34 15.00 18.40
N GLY A 51 -4.96 13.83 18.58
CA GLY A 51 -6.00 13.60 19.58
C GLY A 51 -5.50 13.79 21.02
N ILE A 52 -4.33 13.25 21.35
CA ILE A 52 -3.71 13.39 22.67
C ILE A 52 -3.46 14.87 22.99
N LEU A 53 -2.86 15.62 22.08
CA LEU A 53 -2.55 17.03 22.28
C LEU A 53 -3.80 17.91 22.40
N ALA A 54 -4.90 17.51 21.75
CA ALA A 54 -6.19 18.18 21.87
C ALA A 54 -6.92 17.85 23.18
N GLY A 55 -6.42 16.92 23.99
CA GLY A 55 -7.10 16.44 25.21
C GLY A 55 -8.38 15.64 24.92
N ALA A 56 -8.43 14.97 23.77
CA ALA A 56 -9.56 14.13 23.36
C ALA A 56 -9.73 12.93 24.31
N SER A 57 -10.93 12.35 24.35
CA SER A 57 -11.19 11.12 25.07
C SER A 57 -10.45 9.92 24.45
N GLU A 58 -10.22 8.85 25.21
CA GLU A 58 -9.59 7.63 24.71
C GLU A 58 -10.31 7.06 23.47
N THR A 59 -11.63 7.13 23.44
CA THR A 59 -12.44 6.67 22.30
C THR A 59 -12.18 7.54 21.05
N GLU A 60 -12.08 8.85 21.22
CA GLU A 60 -11.77 9.77 20.12
C GLU A 60 -10.32 9.59 19.62
N ILE A 61 -9.38 9.38 20.53
CA ILE A 61 -7.97 9.10 20.18
C ILE A 61 -7.87 7.81 19.36
N GLU A 62 -8.56 6.73 19.78
CA GLU A 62 -8.56 5.48 19.03
C GLU A 62 -9.26 5.61 17.66
N ALA A 63 -10.31 6.42 17.56
CA ALA A 63 -10.95 6.72 16.29
C ALA A 63 -10.00 7.46 15.34
N LEU A 64 -9.26 8.46 15.83
CA LEU A 64 -8.25 9.17 15.04
C LEU A 64 -7.10 8.24 14.62
N LYS A 65 -6.62 7.39 15.51
CA LYS A 65 -5.62 6.37 15.22
C LYS A 65 -6.10 5.41 14.13
N SER A 66 -7.34 4.93 14.24
CA SER A 66 -7.99 4.09 13.22
C SER A 66 -8.11 4.81 11.88
N TYR A 67 -8.49 6.10 11.88
CA TYR A 67 -8.49 6.94 10.68
C TYR A 67 -7.12 6.96 10.02
N GLY A 68 -6.07 7.34 10.77
CA GLY A 68 -4.72 7.42 10.24
C GLY A 68 -4.22 6.08 9.70
N LYS A 69 -4.43 5.00 10.43
CA LYS A 69 -4.06 3.64 9.99
C LYS A 69 -4.70 3.28 8.64
N ASN A 70 -6.01 3.42 8.52
CA ASN A 70 -6.74 3.06 7.30
C ASN A 70 -6.36 3.97 6.12
N LEU A 71 -6.15 5.27 6.37
CA LEU A 71 -5.67 6.21 5.36
C LEU A 71 -4.27 5.82 4.86
N GLY A 72 -3.35 5.46 5.76
CA GLY A 72 -1.99 5.04 5.40
C GLY A 72 -1.95 3.75 4.58
N ILE A 73 -2.82 2.78 4.90
CA ILE A 73 -2.97 1.57 4.08
C ILE A 73 -3.53 1.92 2.69
N ALA A 74 -4.60 2.73 2.62
CA ALA A 74 -5.18 3.17 1.35
C ALA A 74 -4.15 3.89 0.47
N PHE A 75 -3.38 4.81 1.06
CA PHE A 75 -2.31 5.54 0.39
C PHE A 75 -1.28 4.60 -0.24
N GLN A 76 -0.79 3.61 0.52
CA GLN A 76 0.21 2.67 0.01
C GLN A 76 -0.35 1.79 -1.12
N LEU A 77 -1.60 1.32 -1.00
CA LEU A 77 -2.24 0.53 -2.04
C LEU A 77 -2.40 1.28 -3.36
N VAL A 78 -2.71 2.59 -3.29
CA VAL A 78 -2.77 3.45 -4.48
C VAL A 78 -1.38 3.64 -5.07
N ASP A 79 -0.37 3.92 -4.24
CA ASP A 79 1.02 4.08 -4.67
C ASP A 79 1.51 2.83 -5.43
N ASP A 80 1.30 1.65 -4.87
CA ASP A 80 1.63 0.36 -5.49
C ASP A 80 0.91 0.13 -6.83
N ALA A 81 -0.37 0.54 -6.94
CA ALA A 81 -1.13 0.42 -8.18
C ALA A 81 -0.63 1.41 -9.25
N LEU A 82 -0.27 2.63 -8.83
CA LEU A 82 0.22 3.68 -9.73
C LEU A 82 1.59 3.33 -10.32
N ASP A 83 2.42 2.56 -9.62
CA ASP A 83 3.73 2.15 -10.13
C ASP A 83 3.63 1.29 -11.41
N TYR A 84 2.49 0.58 -11.58
CA TYR A 84 2.17 -0.19 -12.80
C TYR A 84 1.22 0.54 -13.76
N GLY A 85 0.75 1.74 -13.40
CA GLY A 85 -0.24 2.50 -14.17
C GLY A 85 0.35 3.26 -15.35
N SER A 86 -0.32 3.25 -16.50
CA SER A 86 0.05 4.03 -17.69
C SER A 86 0.02 5.56 -17.48
N VAL A 87 -0.69 6.06 -16.47
CA VAL A 87 -0.83 7.48 -16.16
C VAL A 87 0.51 8.11 -15.79
N ASN A 88 1.38 7.39 -15.09
CA ASN A 88 2.70 7.89 -14.69
C ASN A 88 3.65 8.08 -15.89
N ARG A 89 3.53 7.29 -16.97
CA ARG A 89 4.28 7.51 -18.22
C ARG A 89 3.98 8.88 -18.85
N VAL A 90 2.74 9.35 -18.75
CA VAL A 90 2.32 10.66 -19.28
C VAL A 90 2.87 11.82 -18.42
N LEU A 91 3.07 11.59 -17.12
CA LEU A 91 3.58 12.58 -16.17
C LEU A 91 5.11 12.61 -16.06
N GLY A 92 5.83 11.79 -16.84
CA GLY A 92 7.31 11.74 -16.84
C GLY A 92 7.90 11.13 -15.56
N LYS A 93 7.10 10.44 -14.72
CA LYS A 93 7.61 9.66 -13.61
C LYS A 93 8.08 8.29 -14.09
N ASN A 94 9.18 7.80 -13.52
CA ASN A 94 9.63 6.43 -13.73
C ASN A 94 8.55 5.48 -13.19
N THR A 95 7.93 4.69 -14.07
CA THR A 95 7.02 3.60 -13.72
C THR A 95 7.81 2.31 -13.57
N GLY A 96 7.36 1.40 -12.70
CA GLY A 96 7.97 0.10 -12.51
C GLY A 96 9.21 0.12 -11.63
N GLU A 97 9.35 1.11 -10.72
CA GLU A 97 10.46 1.12 -9.76
C GLU A 97 10.35 -0.06 -8.79
N ASP A 98 9.16 -0.35 -8.28
CA ASP A 98 8.93 -1.51 -7.42
C ASP A 98 9.25 -2.82 -8.13
N PHE A 99 8.87 -2.94 -9.40
CA PHE A 99 9.22 -4.10 -10.22
C PHE A 99 10.73 -4.20 -10.41
N ARG A 100 11.41 -3.09 -10.70
CA ARG A 100 12.87 -3.04 -10.89
C ARG A 100 13.64 -3.43 -9.62
N GLU A 101 13.12 -3.04 -8.46
CA GLU A 101 13.72 -3.36 -7.17
C GLU A 101 13.38 -4.78 -6.68
N GLY A 102 12.46 -5.46 -7.35
CA GLY A 102 11.97 -6.78 -6.95
C GLY A 102 11.08 -6.73 -5.69
N LYS A 103 10.42 -5.59 -5.46
CA LYS A 103 9.41 -5.46 -4.41
C LYS A 103 8.14 -6.20 -4.81
N VAL A 104 7.65 -7.03 -3.92
CA VAL A 104 6.40 -7.75 -4.11
C VAL A 104 5.27 -6.95 -3.49
N THR A 105 4.56 -6.19 -4.34
CA THR A 105 3.42 -5.36 -3.95
C THR A 105 2.08 -6.07 -4.21
N LEU A 106 0.97 -5.52 -3.74
CA LEU A 106 -0.32 -6.22 -3.83
C LEU A 106 -0.72 -6.61 -5.26
N PRO A 107 -0.52 -5.77 -6.28
CA PRO A 107 -0.77 -6.19 -7.66
C PRO A 107 -0.07 -7.50 -8.03
N VAL A 108 1.21 -7.64 -7.68
CA VAL A 108 2.01 -8.86 -7.93
C VAL A 108 1.44 -10.06 -7.17
N VAL A 109 1.17 -9.89 -5.88
CA VAL A 109 0.58 -10.95 -5.03
C VAL A 109 -0.72 -11.49 -5.62
N LEU A 110 -1.61 -10.59 -6.02
CA LEU A 110 -2.91 -10.97 -6.59
C LEU A 110 -2.75 -11.64 -7.96
N SER A 111 -1.87 -11.12 -8.80
CA SER A 111 -1.60 -11.68 -10.12
C SER A 111 -0.96 -13.07 -10.03
N TYR A 112 0.01 -13.26 -9.16
CA TYR A 112 0.64 -14.56 -8.90
C TYR A 112 -0.37 -15.61 -8.44
N ARG A 113 -1.21 -15.25 -7.46
CA ARG A 113 -2.21 -16.18 -6.89
C ARG A 113 -3.29 -16.61 -7.89
N ARG A 114 -3.67 -15.73 -8.83
CA ARG A 114 -4.69 -15.97 -9.86
C ARG A 114 -4.12 -16.57 -11.14
N GLY A 115 -2.84 -16.42 -11.34
CA GLY A 115 -2.13 -16.90 -12.50
C GLY A 115 -2.14 -18.42 -12.62
N ASP A 116 -2.14 -18.90 -13.86
CA ASP A 116 -1.84 -20.29 -14.18
C ASP A 116 -0.35 -20.61 -13.92
N GLN A 117 0.05 -21.83 -14.26
CA GLN A 117 1.45 -22.27 -14.07
C GLN A 117 2.45 -21.37 -14.83
N THR A 118 2.08 -20.90 -16.03
CA THR A 118 2.94 -20.02 -16.84
C THR A 118 3.10 -18.65 -16.21
N GLY A 119 1.99 -18.04 -15.74
CA GLY A 119 2.01 -16.76 -15.06
C GLY A 119 2.79 -16.81 -13.74
N ARG A 120 2.64 -17.87 -12.95
CA ARG A 120 3.42 -18.04 -11.72
C ARG A 120 4.92 -18.19 -12.00
N ALA A 121 5.29 -19.02 -12.96
CA ALA A 121 6.69 -19.18 -13.37
C ALA A 121 7.31 -17.86 -13.87
N PHE A 122 6.50 -17.03 -14.58
CA PHE A 122 6.93 -15.68 -14.96
C PHE A 122 7.25 -14.83 -13.73
N TRP A 123 6.34 -14.72 -12.76
CA TRP A 123 6.56 -13.90 -11.58
C TRP A 123 7.73 -14.38 -10.72
N GLU A 124 7.88 -15.69 -10.53
CA GLU A 124 9.04 -16.27 -9.81
C GLU A 124 10.36 -15.91 -10.48
N ARG A 125 10.42 -16.05 -11.81
CA ARG A 125 11.60 -15.66 -12.59
C ARG A 125 11.82 -14.16 -12.54
N ALA A 126 10.82 -13.35 -12.87
CA ALA A 126 10.93 -11.91 -12.99
C ALA A 126 11.34 -11.24 -11.67
N MET A 127 10.79 -11.69 -10.53
CA MET A 127 11.17 -11.17 -9.22
C MET A 127 12.58 -11.64 -8.80
N SER A 128 13.01 -12.84 -9.18
CA SER A 128 14.35 -13.37 -8.86
C SER A 128 15.45 -12.76 -9.72
N ALA A 129 15.18 -12.49 -10.97
CA ALA A 129 16.19 -12.12 -11.99
C ALA A 129 16.71 -10.68 -11.86
N GLN A 130 16.11 -9.86 -11.00
CA GLN A 130 16.60 -8.50 -10.70
C GLN A 130 18.02 -8.49 -10.06
N ILE A 131 18.57 -9.68 -9.75
CA ILE A 131 19.92 -9.82 -9.13
C ILE A 131 21.04 -9.83 -10.18
N ASP A 132 20.80 -10.43 -11.35
CA ASP A 132 21.89 -10.83 -12.26
C ASP A 132 22.10 -9.89 -13.43
N GLY A 133 21.19 -8.90 -13.65
CA GLY A 133 21.24 -8.01 -14.82
C GLY A 133 21.06 -8.76 -16.15
N SER A 134 20.57 -10.00 -16.12
CA SER A 134 20.47 -10.89 -17.28
C SER A 134 19.17 -10.73 -18.07
N ASN A 135 18.24 -9.87 -17.61
CA ASN A 135 16.89 -9.72 -18.18
C ASN A 135 16.79 -8.48 -19.06
N ASP A 136 15.98 -8.60 -20.10
CA ASP A 136 15.39 -7.46 -20.79
C ASP A 136 14.26 -6.89 -19.89
N TYR A 137 14.63 -5.93 -19.04
CA TYR A 137 13.73 -5.29 -18.08
C TYR A 137 12.46 -4.76 -18.76
N GLU A 138 12.58 -4.13 -19.91
CA GLU A 138 11.46 -3.52 -20.62
C GLU A 138 10.45 -4.59 -21.07
N ALA A 139 10.95 -5.69 -21.66
CA ALA A 139 10.08 -6.79 -22.07
C ALA A 139 9.43 -7.49 -20.89
N ASP A 140 10.15 -7.69 -19.78
CA ASP A 140 9.59 -8.29 -18.56
C ASP A 140 8.57 -7.36 -17.90
N PHE A 141 8.80 -6.06 -17.87
CA PHE A 141 7.83 -5.11 -17.33
C PHE A 141 6.56 -5.02 -18.18
N GLU A 142 6.67 -5.02 -19.51
CA GLU A 142 5.51 -5.10 -20.39
C GLU A 142 4.69 -6.37 -20.15
N MET A 143 5.35 -7.52 -20.01
CA MET A 143 4.70 -8.78 -19.68
C MET A 143 4.03 -8.74 -18.29
N ALA A 144 4.70 -8.16 -17.28
CA ALA A 144 4.13 -7.95 -15.95
C ALA A 144 2.82 -7.16 -16.02
N VAL A 145 2.81 -6.03 -16.74
CA VAL A 145 1.60 -5.21 -16.93
C VAL A 145 0.48 -6.01 -17.60
N GLN A 146 0.79 -6.83 -18.60
CA GLN A 146 -0.20 -7.71 -19.24
C GLN A 146 -0.80 -8.74 -18.25
N TYR A 147 0.03 -9.38 -17.42
CA TYR A 147 -0.46 -10.30 -16.38
C TYR A 147 -1.33 -9.59 -15.33
N LEU A 148 -0.94 -8.39 -14.91
CA LEU A 148 -1.73 -7.59 -13.97
C LEU A 148 -3.11 -7.22 -14.54
N GLN A 149 -3.17 -6.90 -15.84
CA GLN A 149 -4.43 -6.58 -16.52
C GLN A 149 -5.32 -7.82 -16.68
N THR A 150 -4.76 -8.92 -17.19
CA THR A 150 -5.53 -10.14 -17.45
C THR A 150 -6.07 -10.81 -16.19
N THR A 151 -5.36 -10.69 -15.08
CA THR A 151 -5.80 -11.20 -13.77
C THR A 151 -6.70 -10.24 -13.00
N GLY A 152 -6.90 -9.01 -13.46
CA GLY A 152 -7.67 -7.99 -12.76
C GLY A 152 -7.00 -7.51 -11.46
N ALA A 153 -5.70 -7.75 -11.30
CA ALA A 153 -4.99 -7.47 -10.06
C ALA A 153 -4.91 -5.97 -9.72
N LEU A 154 -4.73 -5.12 -10.73
CA LEU A 154 -4.70 -3.67 -10.54
C LEU A 154 -6.06 -3.13 -10.07
N GLN A 155 -7.14 -3.52 -10.73
CA GLN A 155 -8.50 -3.11 -10.38
C GLN A 155 -8.85 -3.51 -8.94
N ASP A 156 -8.46 -4.72 -8.55
CA ASP A 156 -8.72 -5.20 -7.19
C ASP A 156 -7.83 -4.51 -6.15
N THR A 157 -6.61 -4.13 -6.48
CA THR A 157 -5.77 -3.31 -5.60
C THR A 157 -6.42 -1.96 -5.34
N VAL A 158 -6.91 -1.29 -6.39
CA VAL A 158 -7.65 -0.02 -6.26
C VAL A 158 -8.95 -0.20 -5.46
N ALA A 159 -9.68 -1.29 -5.68
CA ALA A 159 -10.89 -1.57 -4.90
C ALA A 159 -10.58 -1.76 -3.40
N ARG A 160 -9.46 -2.39 -3.06
CA ARG A 160 -9.00 -2.49 -1.66
C ARG A 160 -8.59 -1.13 -1.10
N ALA A 161 -7.89 -0.31 -1.88
CA ALA A 161 -7.56 1.07 -1.46
C ALA A 161 -8.84 1.86 -1.14
N THR A 162 -9.85 1.78 -2.02
CA THR A 162 -11.16 2.40 -1.79
C THR A 162 -11.80 1.89 -0.50
N HIS A 163 -11.79 0.57 -0.26
CA HIS A 163 -12.33 0.00 0.98
C HIS A 163 -11.65 0.55 2.24
N PHE A 164 -10.32 0.66 2.25
CA PHE A 164 -9.61 1.26 3.38
C PHE A 164 -9.86 2.76 3.50
N GLY A 165 -10.00 3.49 2.40
CA GLY A 165 -10.41 4.90 2.41
C GLY A 165 -11.81 5.11 3.02
N GLU A 166 -12.77 4.26 2.70
CA GLU A 166 -14.10 4.29 3.35
C GLU A 166 -14.01 3.98 4.85
N ARG A 167 -13.21 2.99 5.25
CA ARG A 167 -12.97 2.70 6.67
C ARG A 167 -12.32 3.87 7.43
N ALA A 168 -11.45 4.62 6.75
CA ALA A 168 -10.90 5.84 7.32
C ALA A 168 -12.00 6.87 7.56
N LYS A 169 -12.88 7.10 6.60
CA LYS A 169 -14.01 8.02 6.76
C LYS A 169 -14.98 7.57 7.87
N ASP A 170 -15.26 6.28 7.95
CA ASP A 170 -16.13 5.71 8.97
C ASP A 170 -15.58 5.94 10.39
N ALA A 171 -14.27 5.88 10.57
CA ALA A 171 -13.63 6.17 11.85
C ALA A 171 -13.89 7.61 12.34
N LEU A 172 -14.16 8.54 11.42
CA LEU A 172 -14.50 9.93 11.76
C LEU A 172 -15.99 10.14 12.11
N ALA A 173 -16.84 9.12 12.02
CA ALA A 173 -18.28 9.22 12.29
C ALA A 173 -18.59 9.64 13.74
N LEU A 174 -17.67 9.34 14.68
CA LEU A 174 -17.78 9.73 16.08
C LEU A 174 -17.76 11.25 16.29
N PHE A 175 -17.07 11.98 15.41
CA PHE A 175 -16.87 13.42 15.57
C PHE A 175 -18.05 14.22 14.99
N PRO A 176 -18.45 15.34 15.65
CA PRO A 176 -19.51 16.19 15.13
C PRO A 176 -19.10 16.80 13.78
N PRO A 177 -20.06 17.23 12.95
CA PRO A 177 -19.79 17.96 11.72
C PRO A 177 -18.95 19.21 12.00
N SER A 178 -17.84 19.35 11.26
CA SER A 178 -16.94 20.51 11.33
C SER A 178 -16.14 20.62 10.04
N ASP A 179 -15.55 21.80 9.80
CA ASP A 179 -14.65 22.00 8.65
C ASP A 179 -13.46 21.05 8.69
N MET A 180 -12.89 20.81 9.88
CA MET A 180 -11.76 19.88 10.04
C MET A 180 -12.16 18.45 9.69
N ARG A 181 -13.31 17.95 10.19
CA ARG A 181 -13.82 16.63 9.82
C ARG A 181 -14.04 16.52 8.32
N THR A 182 -14.61 17.55 7.70
CA THR A 182 -14.83 17.61 6.25
C THR A 182 -13.50 17.54 5.48
N LEU A 183 -12.47 18.28 5.91
CA LEU A 183 -11.14 18.23 5.29
C LEU A 183 -10.48 16.85 5.42
N LEU A 184 -10.61 16.16 6.57
CA LEU A 184 -10.08 14.81 6.75
C LEU A 184 -10.79 13.80 5.85
N ILE A 185 -12.10 13.92 5.65
CA ILE A 185 -12.88 13.11 4.71
C ILE A 185 -12.38 13.36 3.28
N GLN A 186 -12.25 14.63 2.86
CA GLN A 186 -11.75 15.00 1.55
C GLN A 186 -10.32 14.49 1.30
N LEU A 187 -9.47 14.51 2.34
CA LEU A 187 -8.13 13.93 2.24
C LEU A 187 -8.17 12.43 1.93
N SER A 188 -9.07 11.69 2.58
CA SER A 188 -9.26 10.26 2.28
C SER A 188 -9.73 10.04 0.85
N GLU A 189 -10.68 10.85 0.37
CA GLU A 189 -11.18 10.79 -1.01
C GLU A 189 -10.09 11.13 -2.03
N PHE A 190 -9.29 12.13 -1.75
CA PHE A 190 -8.16 12.52 -2.60
C PHE A 190 -7.10 11.40 -2.71
N CYS A 191 -6.84 10.69 -1.61
CA CYS A 191 -5.86 9.61 -1.60
C CYS A 191 -6.26 8.41 -2.47
N ILE A 192 -7.57 8.20 -2.71
CA ILE A 192 -8.09 7.05 -3.47
C ILE A 192 -8.63 7.42 -4.87
N ALA A 193 -8.58 8.70 -5.24
CA ALA A 193 -9.02 9.20 -6.55
C ALA A 193 -7.95 8.97 -7.63
#